data_9aecf4b2fa34f1c1b6abcb40f175fc14
#
_entry.id   9aecf4b2fa34f1c1b6abcb40f175fc14
#
_cell.length_a   1.000
_cell.length_b   1.000
_cell.length_c   1.000
_cell.angle_alpha   90.00
_cell.angle_beta   90.00
_cell.angle_gamma   90.00
#
_symmetry.space_group_name_H-M   'P 1'
#
loop_
_entity.id
_entity.type
_entity.pdbx_description
1 polymer ?
#
loop_
_entity_poly.entity_id
_entity_poly.type
_entity_poly.pdbx_seq_one_letter_code
_entity_poly.pdbx_strand_id
1 'polypeptide(L)'
;MKVLLVRHGAAADGEFPELLRPLTLEGRKSVKRLARSISRSGICVDAIVSSPLTRAVQTAEILLAKLSRGHPVRHVSCLVELAGDFIPGRFSEATFLGWLAECGRSNVVIVGHEPTLLALAFWIDPALERSDEIRGIAKSSALLFSCSPGHDGRFGGRIFPKD
;
A
#
# COMPACT_ATOMS: atom_id res chain seq x y z
N MET A 1 -9.27 0.05 -12.52
CA MET A 1 -8.25 -0.47 -11.59
C MET A 1 -8.51 0.07 -10.19
N LYS A 2 -8.29 -0.73 -9.14
CA LYS A 2 -8.26 -0.24 -7.75
C LYS A 2 -6.81 -0.18 -7.26
N VAL A 3 -6.46 0.91 -6.58
CA VAL A 3 -5.15 1.07 -5.94
C VAL A 3 -5.37 1.26 -4.43
N LEU A 4 -4.69 0.44 -3.62
CA LEU A 4 -4.69 0.57 -2.17
C LEU A 4 -3.31 1.01 -1.71
N LEU A 5 -3.20 2.21 -1.17
CA LEU A 5 -1.99 2.70 -0.53
C LEU A 5 -2.03 2.32 0.94
N VAL A 6 -1.16 1.42 1.37
CA VAL A 6 -1.15 0.85 2.73
C VAL A 6 0.08 1.33 3.49
N ARG A 7 -0.13 2.01 4.62
CA ARG A 7 0.96 2.28 5.55
C ARG A 7 1.28 1.03 6.37
N HIS A 8 2.58 0.70 6.48
CA HIS A 8 3.04 -0.44 7.27
C HIS A 8 2.48 -0.45 8.70
N GLY A 9 2.46 -1.59 9.33
CA GLY A 9 2.06 -1.78 10.73
C GLY A 9 3.00 -1.12 11.73
N ALA A 10 2.61 -1.09 13.01
CA ALA A 10 3.50 -0.62 14.08
C ALA A 10 4.79 -1.46 14.09
N ALA A 11 5.94 -0.78 14.11
CA ALA A 11 7.28 -1.37 14.10
C ALA A 11 8.00 -1.09 15.41
N ALA A 12 8.98 -1.95 15.74
CA ALA A 12 9.82 -1.78 16.92
C ALA A 12 10.63 -0.49 16.83
N ASP A 13 10.86 0.15 17.96
CA ASP A 13 11.64 1.38 18.08
C ASP A 13 13.02 1.08 18.71
N GLY A 14 14.02 1.91 18.37
CA GLY A 14 15.27 2.10 19.12
C GLY A 14 16.37 1.05 19.03
N GLU A 15 16.08 -0.25 18.92
CA GLU A 15 17.10 -1.31 19.04
C GLU A 15 17.62 -1.84 17.68
N PHE A 16 16.97 -1.45 16.58
CA PHE A 16 17.27 -1.95 15.24
C PHE A 16 17.70 -0.81 14.32
N PRO A 17 18.64 -1.07 13.39
CA PRO A 17 18.86 -0.15 12.28
C PRO A 17 17.55 0.16 11.56
N GLU A 18 17.35 1.39 11.10
CA GLU A 18 16.08 1.86 10.52
C GLU A 18 15.53 0.93 9.42
N LEU A 19 16.43 0.40 8.57
CA LEU A 19 16.07 -0.53 7.49
C LEU A 19 15.51 -1.86 8.00
N LEU A 20 15.97 -2.31 9.16
CA LEU A 20 15.72 -3.65 9.70
C LEU A 20 14.64 -3.68 10.79
N ARG A 21 14.07 -2.53 11.16
CA ARG A 21 13.01 -2.45 12.20
C ARG A 21 11.83 -3.36 11.86
N PRO A 22 11.59 -4.43 12.65
CA PRO A 22 10.51 -5.36 12.38
C PRO A 22 9.17 -4.84 12.89
N LEU A 23 8.08 -5.43 12.44
CA LEU A 23 6.75 -5.20 13.05
C LEU A 23 6.72 -5.70 14.49
N THR A 24 6.09 -4.91 15.37
CA THR A 24 5.71 -5.37 16.71
C THR A 24 4.63 -6.46 16.64
N LEU A 25 4.42 -7.18 17.75
CA LEU A 25 3.32 -8.14 17.86
C LEU A 25 1.96 -7.48 17.56
N GLU A 26 1.74 -6.28 18.12
CA GLU A 26 0.50 -5.53 17.88
C GLU A 26 0.39 -5.02 16.44
N GLY A 27 1.52 -4.59 15.84
CA GLY A 27 1.57 -4.26 14.41
C GLY A 27 1.13 -5.43 13.54
N ARG A 28 1.63 -6.65 13.80
CA ARG A 28 1.24 -7.87 13.08
C ARG A 28 -0.26 -8.18 13.24
N LYS A 29 -0.81 -8.05 14.46
CA LYS A 29 -2.25 -8.24 14.71
C LYS A 29 -3.08 -7.21 13.95
N SER A 30 -2.68 -5.94 13.98
CA SER A 30 -3.38 -4.85 13.30
C SER A 30 -3.37 -5.04 11.78
N VAL A 31 -2.25 -5.46 11.18
CA VAL A 31 -2.19 -5.79 9.74
C VAL A 31 -3.10 -6.99 9.40
N LYS A 32 -3.19 -7.99 10.25
CA LYS A 32 -4.13 -9.11 10.04
C LYS A 32 -5.60 -8.64 10.07
N ARG A 33 -5.94 -7.67 10.94
CA ARG A 33 -7.27 -7.03 10.96
C ARG A 33 -7.52 -6.23 9.69
N LEU A 34 -6.52 -5.44 9.24
CA LEU A 34 -6.60 -4.71 7.96
C LEU A 34 -6.86 -5.66 6.78
N ALA A 35 -6.14 -6.78 6.70
CA ALA A 35 -6.35 -7.77 5.65
C ALA A 35 -7.80 -8.29 5.63
N ARG A 36 -8.39 -8.55 6.80
CA ARG A 36 -9.81 -8.93 6.89
C ARG A 36 -10.75 -7.82 6.40
N SER A 37 -10.45 -6.54 6.75
CA SER A 37 -11.23 -5.41 6.28
C SER A 37 -11.17 -5.26 4.75
N ILE A 38 -9.99 -5.45 4.16
CA ILE A 38 -9.81 -5.44 2.68
C ILE A 38 -10.60 -6.61 2.06
N SER A 39 -10.50 -7.81 2.61
CA SER A 39 -11.27 -8.97 2.12
C SER A 39 -12.79 -8.72 2.16
N ARG A 40 -13.30 -8.12 3.25
CA ARG A 40 -14.72 -7.79 3.39
C ARG A 40 -15.21 -6.70 2.43
N SER A 41 -14.31 -5.87 1.90
CA SER A 41 -14.67 -4.85 0.88
C SER A 41 -14.92 -5.45 -0.51
N GLY A 42 -14.71 -6.74 -0.70
CA GLY A 42 -14.90 -7.42 -1.98
C GLY A 42 -13.79 -7.12 -3.01
N ILE A 43 -12.70 -6.47 -2.61
CA ILE A 43 -11.58 -6.17 -3.50
C ILE A 43 -10.70 -7.40 -3.64
N CYS A 44 -10.66 -7.97 -4.85
CA CYS A 44 -9.73 -9.05 -5.19
C CYS A 44 -8.36 -8.45 -5.52
N VAL A 45 -7.37 -8.68 -4.68
CA VAL A 45 -6.01 -8.15 -4.86
C VAL A 45 -5.23 -9.00 -5.85
N ASP A 46 -4.72 -8.38 -6.93
CA ASP A 46 -3.97 -9.05 -7.99
C ASP A 46 -2.45 -8.94 -7.78
N ALA A 47 -2.00 -7.89 -7.13
CA ALA A 47 -0.58 -7.67 -6.84
C ALA A 47 -0.38 -6.89 -5.54
N ILE A 48 0.71 -7.19 -4.85
CA ILE A 48 1.18 -6.43 -3.69
C ILE A 48 2.61 -5.99 -3.98
N VAL A 49 2.85 -4.69 -3.90
CA VAL A 49 4.16 -4.07 -4.05
C VAL A 49 4.57 -3.48 -2.71
N SER A 50 5.83 -3.57 -2.33
CA SER A 50 6.29 -3.11 -1.03
C SER A 50 7.61 -2.34 -1.12
N SER A 51 7.75 -1.34 -0.25
CA SER A 51 9.05 -0.80 0.12
C SER A 51 9.98 -1.91 0.64
N PRO A 52 11.30 -1.83 0.43
CA PRO A 52 12.26 -2.84 0.89
C PRO A 52 12.48 -2.86 2.41
N LEU A 53 11.94 -1.87 3.15
CA LEU A 53 12.11 -1.81 4.60
C LEU A 53 11.39 -2.97 5.28
N THR A 54 12.05 -3.64 6.22
CA THR A 54 11.57 -4.87 6.87
C THR A 54 10.11 -4.79 7.32
N ARG A 55 9.70 -3.68 7.96
CA ARG A 55 8.31 -3.49 8.41
C ARG A 55 7.29 -3.44 7.28
N ALA A 56 7.67 -2.91 6.11
CA ALA A 56 6.79 -2.88 4.95
C ALA A 56 6.72 -4.26 4.29
N VAL A 57 7.85 -4.95 4.13
CA VAL A 57 7.91 -6.33 3.61
C VAL A 57 7.06 -7.26 4.48
N GLN A 58 7.23 -7.23 5.81
CA GLN A 58 6.44 -8.04 6.73
C GLN A 58 4.94 -7.69 6.68
N THR A 59 4.59 -6.42 6.46
CA THR A 59 3.18 -6.02 6.24
C THR A 59 2.66 -6.66 4.96
N ALA A 60 3.40 -6.56 3.85
CA ALA A 60 3.02 -7.13 2.56
C ALA A 60 2.86 -8.67 2.64
N GLU A 61 3.78 -9.37 3.30
CA GLU A 61 3.71 -10.82 3.53
C GLU A 61 2.46 -11.24 4.32
N ILE A 62 2.10 -10.49 5.37
CA ILE A 62 0.88 -10.75 6.14
C ILE A 62 -0.38 -10.52 5.30
N LEU A 63 -0.41 -9.44 4.50
CA LEU A 63 -1.51 -9.17 3.59
C LEU A 63 -1.63 -10.29 2.55
N LEU A 64 -0.52 -10.67 1.92
CA LEU A 64 -0.47 -11.76 0.93
C LEU A 64 -1.00 -13.07 1.52
N ALA A 65 -0.48 -13.48 2.67
CA ALA A 65 -0.89 -14.73 3.34
C ALA A 65 -2.37 -14.76 3.74
N LYS A 66 -3.01 -13.60 3.91
CA LYS A 66 -4.42 -13.48 4.32
C LYS A 66 -5.35 -13.27 3.13
N LEU A 67 -4.94 -12.51 2.13
CA LEU A 67 -5.77 -12.17 0.97
C LEU A 67 -5.74 -13.27 -0.09
N SER A 68 -4.67 -14.08 -0.14
CA SER A 68 -4.56 -15.21 -1.05
C SER A 68 -5.36 -16.46 -0.64
N ARG A 69 -5.89 -16.51 0.57
CA ARG A 69 -6.73 -17.63 1.03
C ARG A 69 -8.11 -17.58 0.41
N GLY A 70 -8.25 -18.15 -0.78
CA GLY A 70 -9.52 -18.27 -1.49
C GLY A 70 -9.51 -17.71 -2.90
N HIS A 71 -8.42 -17.06 -3.33
CA HIS A 71 -8.24 -16.63 -4.71
C HIS A 71 -6.92 -17.18 -5.26
N PRO A 72 -6.88 -17.61 -6.53
CA PRO A 72 -5.62 -18.04 -7.15
C PRO A 72 -4.65 -16.85 -7.13
N VAL A 73 -3.60 -16.96 -6.34
CA VAL A 73 -2.48 -16.00 -6.34
C VAL A 73 -1.81 -16.11 -7.70
N ARG A 74 -2.07 -15.16 -8.58
CA ARG A 74 -1.21 -14.96 -9.73
C ARG A 74 0.07 -14.33 -9.21
N HIS A 75 1.16 -15.03 -9.39
CA HIS A 75 2.51 -14.75 -8.91
C HIS A 75 2.83 -13.25 -8.80
N VAL A 76 3.19 -12.85 -7.60
CA VAL A 76 3.70 -11.53 -7.26
C VAL A 76 5.18 -11.49 -7.65
N SER A 77 5.47 -11.50 -8.93
CA SER A 77 6.85 -11.34 -9.41
C SER A 77 7.33 -9.88 -9.43
N CYS A 78 6.44 -8.91 -9.16
CA CYS A 78 6.78 -7.48 -9.21
C CYS A 78 7.20 -6.87 -7.87
N LEU A 79 7.36 -7.66 -6.80
CA LEU A 79 7.76 -7.13 -5.49
C LEU A 79 9.18 -6.54 -5.46
N VAL A 80 10.01 -6.85 -6.45
CA VAL A 80 11.45 -6.53 -6.42
C VAL A 80 11.79 -5.27 -7.20
N GLU A 81 11.12 -4.96 -8.28
CA GLU A 81 11.54 -3.86 -9.18
C GLU A 81 11.18 -2.47 -8.66
N LEU A 82 10.06 -2.30 -7.99
CA LEU A 82 9.68 -1.01 -7.36
C LEU A 82 10.25 -0.83 -5.95
N ALA A 83 10.71 -1.89 -5.31
CA ALA A 83 11.25 -1.83 -3.96
C ALA A 83 12.50 -0.93 -3.86
N GLY A 84 13.30 -0.81 -4.94
CA GLY A 84 14.45 0.07 -4.99
C GLY A 84 14.09 1.55 -5.14
N ASP A 85 12.96 1.86 -5.76
CA ASP A 85 12.57 3.21 -6.14
C ASP A 85 11.64 3.90 -5.12
N PHE A 86 11.06 3.14 -4.18
CA PHE A 86 10.31 3.68 -3.04
C PHE A 86 11.19 4.28 -1.94
N ILE A 87 12.46 4.48 -2.19
CA ILE A 87 13.33 5.27 -1.31
C ILE A 87 12.95 6.75 -1.53
N PRO A 88 12.66 7.51 -0.45
CA PRO A 88 12.33 8.92 -0.58
C PRO A 88 13.33 9.68 -1.48
N GLY A 89 12.84 10.35 -2.51
CA GLY A 89 13.63 11.19 -3.41
C GLY A 89 14.07 10.55 -4.74
N ARG A 90 13.81 9.26 -5.00
CA ARG A 90 14.17 8.61 -6.28
C ARG A 90 13.00 8.36 -7.23
N PHE A 91 11.76 8.53 -6.79
CA PHE A 91 10.56 8.23 -7.57
C PHE A 91 9.86 9.52 -8.00
N SER A 92 9.61 9.68 -9.30
CA SER A 92 8.86 10.81 -9.84
C SER A 92 7.40 10.43 -10.08
N GLU A 93 6.51 11.43 -10.08
CA GLU A 93 5.10 11.28 -10.44
C GLU A 93 4.93 10.58 -11.79
N ALA A 94 5.63 11.04 -12.83
CA ALA A 94 5.55 10.48 -14.17
C ALA A 94 5.94 9.00 -14.21
N THR A 95 6.99 8.60 -13.49
CA THR A 95 7.44 7.21 -13.39
C THR A 95 6.39 6.35 -12.71
N PHE A 96 5.80 6.84 -11.62
CA PHE A 96 4.77 6.12 -10.88
C PHE A 96 3.48 5.94 -11.68
N LEU A 97 2.97 7.02 -12.27
CA LEU A 97 1.74 6.97 -13.08
C LEU A 97 1.93 6.13 -14.35
N GLY A 98 3.10 6.22 -14.99
CA GLY A 98 3.48 5.36 -16.11
C GLY A 98 3.47 3.89 -15.70
N TRP A 99 4.11 3.54 -14.59
CA TRP A 99 4.08 2.18 -14.06
C TRP A 99 2.66 1.68 -13.75
N LEU A 100 1.81 2.50 -13.12
CA LEU A 100 0.41 2.15 -12.85
C LEU A 100 -0.36 1.84 -14.16
N ALA A 101 -0.13 2.63 -15.20
CA ALA A 101 -0.77 2.44 -16.49
C ALA A 101 -0.32 1.13 -17.17
N GLU A 102 0.96 0.78 -17.04
CA GLU A 102 1.58 -0.37 -17.70
C GLU A 102 1.48 -1.68 -16.90
N CYS A 103 1.21 -1.62 -15.60
CA CYS A 103 1.26 -2.80 -14.74
C CYS A 103 0.26 -3.90 -15.11
N GLY A 104 -0.76 -3.61 -15.94
CA GLY A 104 -1.75 -4.56 -16.45
C GLY A 104 -2.56 -5.28 -15.36
N ARG A 105 -2.61 -4.73 -14.14
CA ARG A 105 -3.30 -5.31 -12.99
C ARG A 105 -4.61 -4.57 -12.71
N SER A 106 -5.61 -5.31 -12.24
CA SER A 106 -6.91 -4.72 -11.92
C SER A 106 -6.96 -4.11 -10.52
N ASN A 107 -6.24 -4.70 -9.54
CA ASN A 107 -6.25 -4.24 -8.16
C ASN A 107 -4.87 -4.43 -7.53
N VAL A 108 -4.23 -3.32 -7.18
CA VAL A 108 -2.87 -3.28 -6.66
C VAL A 108 -2.83 -2.75 -5.25
N VAL A 109 -2.09 -3.42 -4.36
CA VAL A 109 -1.75 -2.93 -3.03
C VAL A 109 -0.31 -2.43 -3.04
N ILE A 110 -0.08 -1.22 -2.56
CA ILE A 110 1.24 -0.62 -2.43
C ILE A 110 1.50 -0.38 -0.95
N VAL A 111 2.49 -1.07 -0.40
CA VAL A 111 2.86 -0.98 1.03
C VAL A 111 4.08 -0.09 1.19
N GLY A 112 3.97 0.96 1.99
CA GLY A 112 5.04 1.93 2.16
C GLY A 112 4.94 2.74 3.44
N HIS A 113 5.46 3.95 3.36
CA HIS A 113 5.68 4.87 4.48
C HIS A 113 5.16 6.26 4.16
N GLU A 114 4.91 7.06 5.18
CA GLU A 114 4.82 8.50 5.01
C GLU A 114 6.23 9.12 5.06
N PRO A 115 6.46 10.21 4.30
CA PRO A 115 5.48 10.98 3.50
C PRO A 115 5.21 10.42 2.09
N THR A 116 5.94 9.41 1.63
CA THR A 116 5.87 8.89 0.26
C THR A 116 4.46 8.49 -0.16
N LEU A 117 3.74 7.73 0.68
CA LEU A 117 2.38 7.30 0.36
C LEU A 117 1.41 8.47 0.21
N LEU A 118 1.63 9.56 0.96
CA LEU A 118 0.81 10.76 0.84
C LEU A 118 1.06 11.47 -0.49
N ALA A 119 2.33 11.56 -0.93
CA ALA A 119 2.66 12.07 -2.26
C ALA A 119 2.02 11.22 -3.37
N LEU A 120 2.09 9.88 -3.28
CA LEU A 120 1.43 8.98 -4.23
C LEU A 120 -0.09 9.21 -4.26
N ALA A 121 -0.72 9.45 -3.11
CA ALA A 121 -2.15 9.75 -3.03
C ALA A 121 -2.51 11.02 -3.81
N PHE A 122 -1.72 12.08 -3.67
CA PHE A 122 -1.91 13.35 -4.38
C PHE A 122 -1.63 13.23 -5.88
N TRP A 123 -0.66 12.41 -6.28
CA TRP A 123 -0.42 12.12 -7.70
C TRP A 123 -1.56 11.34 -8.35
N ILE A 124 -2.20 10.42 -7.61
CA ILE A 124 -3.36 9.68 -8.11
C ILE A 124 -4.59 10.57 -8.19
N ASP A 125 -4.84 11.39 -7.17
CA ASP A 125 -5.99 12.30 -7.10
C ASP A 125 -5.53 13.69 -6.62
N PRO A 126 -5.15 14.58 -7.56
CA PRO A 126 -4.65 15.92 -7.21
C PRO A 126 -5.65 16.81 -6.45
N ALA A 127 -6.95 16.49 -6.51
CA ALA A 127 -7.96 17.25 -5.78
C ALA A 127 -7.80 17.10 -4.25
N LEU A 128 -7.19 16.00 -3.79
CA LEU A 128 -6.94 15.75 -2.37
C LEU A 128 -5.96 16.74 -1.73
N GLU A 129 -5.00 17.27 -2.50
CA GLU A 129 -4.03 18.24 -1.99
C GLU A 129 -4.70 19.54 -1.52
N ARG A 130 -5.84 19.87 -2.13
CA ARG A 130 -6.65 21.07 -1.81
C ARG A 130 -7.80 20.77 -0.84
N SER A 131 -7.96 19.53 -0.44
CA SER A 131 -9.01 19.10 0.47
C SER A 131 -8.44 18.77 1.85
N ASP A 132 -9.27 18.86 2.87
CA ASP A 132 -8.93 18.41 4.23
C ASP A 132 -9.20 16.91 4.45
N GLU A 133 -9.53 16.17 3.39
CA GLU A 133 -9.92 14.75 3.50
C GLU A 133 -8.78 13.84 3.94
N ILE A 134 -7.53 14.16 3.52
CA ILE A 134 -6.36 13.34 3.85
C ILE A 134 -5.24 14.23 4.38
N ARG A 135 -5.03 14.20 5.69
CA ARG A 135 -3.88 14.83 6.35
C ARG A 135 -2.78 13.83 6.74
N GLY A 136 -3.02 12.54 6.53
CA GLY A 136 -2.09 11.47 6.86
C GLY A 136 -2.75 10.10 6.77
N ILE A 137 -1.93 9.06 6.84
CA ILE A 137 -2.33 7.65 6.78
C ILE A 137 -1.93 6.98 8.09
N ALA A 138 -2.90 6.48 8.84
CA ALA A 138 -2.61 5.76 10.08
C ALA A 138 -1.85 4.45 9.81
N LYS A 139 -0.99 4.02 10.73
CA LYS A 139 -0.32 2.70 10.64
C LYS A 139 -1.36 1.59 10.51
N SER A 140 -1.10 0.59 9.68
CA SER A 140 -2.03 -0.50 9.37
C SER A 140 -3.36 -0.02 8.79
N SER A 141 -3.41 1.07 8.05
CA SER A 141 -4.60 1.49 7.30
C SER A 141 -4.31 1.65 5.82
N ALA A 142 -5.35 1.72 5.01
CA ALA A 142 -5.25 1.88 3.57
C ALA A 142 -6.09 3.05 3.07
N LEU A 143 -5.58 3.74 2.04
CA LEU A 143 -6.36 4.62 1.18
C LEU A 143 -6.74 3.84 -0.08
N LEU A 144 -8.01 3.89 -0.46
CA LEU A 144 -8.53 3.25 -1.65
C LEU A 144 -8.73 4.27 -2.75
N PHE A 145 -8.24 3.97 -3.94
CA PHE A 145 -8.44 4.76 -5.16
C PHE A 145 -9.08 3.92 -6.26
N SER A 146 -9.85 4.58 -7.12
CA SER A 146 -10.36 4.03 -8.37
C SER A 146 -9.69 4.75 -9.52
N CYS A 147 -8.93 4.04 -10.35
CA CYS A 147 -8.23 4.59 -11.49
C CYS A 147 -8.81 4.02 -12.79
N SER A 148 -9.03 4.88 -13.78
CA SER A 148 -9.41 4.50 -15.15
C SER A 148 -8.23 4.74 -16.09
N PRO A 149 -8.05 3.91 -17.14
CA PRO A 149 -6.98 4.13 -18.11
C PRO A 149 -7.07 5.55 -18.71
N GLY A 150 -5.96 6.29 -18.68
CA GLY A 150 -5.87 7.64 -19.27
C GLY A 150 -6.55 8.76 -18.48
N HIS A 151 -7.01 8.52 -17.26
CA HIS A 151 -7.62 9.52 -16.38
C HIS A 151 -7.00 9.48 -14.99
N ASP A 152 -7.06 10.65 -14.30
CA ASP A 152 -6.71 10.73 -12.88
C ASP A 152 -7.54 9.74 -12.06
N GLY A 153 -6.93 9.18 -11.03
CA GLY A 153 -7.64 8.34 -10.09
C GLY A 153 -8.57 9.16 -9.20
N ARG A 154 -9.54 8.49 -8.61
CA ARG A 154 -10.45 9.10 -7.65
C ARG A 154 -10.32 8.42 -6.29
N PHE A 155 -10.21 9.22 -5.25
CA PHE A 155 -10.25 8.74 -3.89
C PHE A 155 -11.59 8.09 -3.57
N GLY A 156 -11.59 6.87 -3.07
CA GLY A 156 -12.77 6.07 -2.77
C GLY A 156 -13.01 5.86 -1.27
N GLY A 157 -12.10 6.36 -0.43
CA GLY A 157 -12.24 6.25 1.02
C GLY A 157 -11.05 5.58 1.73
N ARG A 158 -11.23 5.30 3.02
CA ARG A 158 -10.23 4.70 3.89
C ARG A 158 -10.68 3.32 4.36
N ILE A 159 -9.72 2.39 4.46
CA ILE A 159 -9.94 1.09 5.07
C ILE A 159 -9.09 1.00 6.34
N PHE A 160 -9.76 0.79 7.47
CA PHE A 160 -9.14 0.64 8.77
C PHE A 160 -9.18 -0.82 9.22
N PRO A 161 -8.23 -1.25 10.09
CA PRO A 161 -8.32 -2.53 10.75
C PRO A 161 -9.57 -2.54 11.66
N LYS A 162 -10.47 -3.47 11.41
CA LYS A 162 -11.66 -3.73 12.24
C LYS A 162 -11.51 -5.07 12.95
N ASP A 163 -12.05 -5.19 14.13
CA ASP A 163 -12.10 -6.41 14.91
C ASP A 163 -13.02 -7.48 14.30
#